data_11b7519454a8d1a7f2bb4130127b40fc
#
_entry.id   11b7519454a8d1a7f2bb4130127b40fc
#
_cell.length_a   1.000
_cell.length_b   1.000
_cell.length_c   1.000
_cell.angle_alpha   90.00
_cell.angle_beta   90.00
_cell.angle_gamma   90.00
#
_symmetry.space_group_name_H-M   'P 1'
#
loop_
_entity.id
_entity.type
_entity.pdbx_description
1 polymer ?
#
loop_
_entity_poly.entity_id
_entity_poly.type
_entity_poly.pdbx_seq_one_letter_code
_entity_poly.pdbx_strand_id
1 'polypeptide(L)'
;MRQISIKPRSNRVLYNVTIGINPTKIEEWKRFMREDHLPKILGSNCFESYRMCRIVDEQADSTTIAVQYIANSLEDLQKYHAEHAPKLQQEHLAKFGSDAIAYRSV
;
A
#
# COMPACT_ATOMS: atom_id res chain seq x y z
N MET A 1 -20.36 21.93 30.59
CA MET A 1 -20.06 20.63 30.03
C MET A 1 -18.80 20.72 29.19
N ARG A 2 -17.95 19.85 29.47
CA ARG A 2 -16.75 19.84 28.71
C ARG A 2 -16.98 19.22 27.33
N GLN A 3 -16.76 19.99 26.32
CA GLN A 3 -16.80 19.49 24.99
C GLN A 3 -15.56 18.65 24.75
N ILE A 4 -15.76 17.40 24.49
CA ILE A 4 -14.68 16.57 24.00
C ILE A 4 -14.47 16.99 22.56
N SER A 5 -13.50 17.82 22.38
CA SER A 5 -12.95 17.96 21.06
C SER A 5 -12.30 16.66 20.70
N ILE A 6 -13.07 15.77 20.17
CA ILE A 6 -12.48 14.73 19.37
C ILE A 6 -11.96 15.46 18.17
N LYS A 7 -10.77 15.93 18.27
CA LYS A 7 -10.05 16.16 17.05
C LYS A 7 -9.98 14.81 16.41
N PRO A 8 -10.73 14.64 15.36
CA PRO A 8 -10.57 13.44 14.61
C PRO A 8 -9.12 13.40 14.20
N ARG A 9 -8.45 12.43 14.64
CA ARG A 9 -7.40 11.86 13.87
C ARG A 9 -7.96 11.48 12.49
N SER A 10 -9.07 12.06 12.16
CA SER A 10 -10.00 11.79 11.11
C SER A 10 -9.64 12.49 9.84
N ASN A 11 -8.50 13.13 9.78
CA ASN A 11 -7.93 13.50 8.51
C ASN A 11 -7.15 12.33 7.91
N ARG A 12 -6.91 11.29 8.69
CA ARG A 12 -6.24 10.09 8.19
C ARG A 12 -7.12 9.31 7.24
N VAL A 13 -6.53 8.84 6.17
CA VAL A 13 -7.24 8.09 5.13
C VAL A 13 -6.54 6.75 4.96
N LEU A 14 -7.34 5.69 4.98
CA LEU A 14 -6.84 4.35 4.68
C LEU A 14 -6.78 4.18 3.16
N TYR A 15 -5.59 3.88 2.67
CA TYR A 15 -5.38 3.53 1.28
C TYR A 15 -5.00 2.05 1.21
N ASN A 16 -5.85 1.25 0.60
CA ASN A 16 -5.65 -0.18 0.53
C ASN A 16 -5.22 -0.62 -0.87
N VAL A 17 -4.16 -1.41 -0.93
CA VAL A 17 -3.70 -2.04 -2.17
C VAL A 17 -3.72 -3.54 -1.95
N THR A 18 -4.55 -4.24 -2.71
CA THR A 18 -4.62 -5.70 -2.67
C THR A 18 -3.81 -6.24 -3.82
N ILE A 19 -2.89 -7.14 -3.54
CA ILE A 19 -1.96 -7.66 -4.55
C ILE A 19 -2.06 -9.17 -4.63
N GLY A 20 -2.38 -9.66 -5.82
CA GLY A 20 -2.33 -11.10 -6.12
C GLY A 20 -0.96 -11.46 -6.65
N ILE A 21 -0.25 -12.35 -5.95
CA ILE A 21 1.14 -12.66 -6.23
C ILE A 21 1.28 -14.13 -6.62
N ASN A 22 2.03 -14.38 -7.69
CA ASN A 22 2.43 -15.74 -8.04
C ASN A 22 3.19 -16.35 -6.85
N PRO A 23 2.74 -17.51 -6.33
CA PRO A 23 3.37 -18.11 -5.14
C PRO A 23 4.88 -18.32 -5.27
N THR A 24 5.38 -18.58 -6.48
CA THR A 24 6.81 -18.77 -6.72
C THR A 24 7.61 -17.48 -6.57
N LYS A 25 6.94 -16.33 -6.56
CA LYS A 25 7.58 -15.01 -6.48
C LYS A 25 7.38 -14.32 -5.14
N ILE A 26 6.69 -14.95 -4.19
CA ILE A 26 6.30 -14.30 -2.96
C ILE A 26 7.49 -13.82 -2.12
N GLU A 27 8.53 -14.61 -2.00
CA GLU A 27 9.70 -14.24 -1.20
C GLU A 27 10.48 -13.09 -1.85
N GLU A 28 10.64 -13.14 -3.17
CA GLU A 28 11.29 -12.06 -3.92
C GLU A 28 10.48 -10.77 -3.82
N TRP A 29 9.15 -10.88 -3.91
CA TRP A 29 8.26 -9.73 -3.80
C TRP A 29 8.32 -9.10 -2.41
N LYS A 30 8.30 -9.91 -1.35
CA LYS A 30 8.41 -9.41 0.03
C LYS A 30 9.72 -8.67 0.24
N ARG A 31 10.81 -9.19 -0.32
CA ARG A 31 12.11 -8.54 -0.21
C ARG A 31 12.11 -7.18 -0.91
N PHE A 32 11.59 -7.15 -2.12
CA PHE A 32 11.46 -5.91 -2.89
C PHE A 32 10.64 -4.86 -2.12
N MET A 33 9.50 -5.28 -1.58
CA MET A 33 8.65 -4.37 -0.81
C MET A 33 9.39 -3.82 0.40
N ARG A 34 10.01 -4.69 1.17
CA ARG A 34 10.67 -4.30 2.42
C ARG A 34 11.93 -3.46 2.18
N GLU A 35 12.72 -3.79 1.18
CA GLU A 35 14.03 -3.17 0.97
C GLU A 35 13.98 -1.95 0.04
N ASP A 36 12.99 -1.86 -0.83
CA ASP A 36 12.95 -0.80 -1.85
C ASP A 36 11.64 -0.04 -1.87
N HIS A 37 10.54 -0.72 -2.14
CA HIS A 37 9.27 -0.07 -2.47
C HIS A 37 8.64 0.66 -1.27
N LEU A 38 8.51 -0.03 -0.14
CA LEU A 38 7.90 0.55 1.06
C LEU A 38 8.72 1.70 1.64
N PRO A 39 10.06 1.61 1.73
CA PRO A 39 10.86 2.76 2.15
C PRO A 39 10.65 3.99 1.28
N LYS A 40 10.51 3.82 -0.02
CA LYS A 40 10.26 4.94 -0.93
C LYS A 40 8.87 5.54 -0.72
N ILE A 41 7.87 4.69 -0.48
CA ILE A 41 6.50 5.15 -0.20
C ILE A 41 6.47 5.97 1.09
N LEU A 42 7.07 5.46 2.16
CA LEU A 42 7.14 6.19 3.43
C LEU A 42 7.98 7.44 3.32
N GLY A 43 9.02 7.39 2.49
CA GLY A 43 9.89 8.55 2.24
C GLY A 43 9.19 9.71 1.54
N SER A 44 8.02 9.48 0.95
CA SER A 44 7.21 10.56 0.36
C SER A 44 6.63 11.50 1.42
N ASN A 45 6.63 11.11 2.68
CA ASN A 45 6.03 11.83 3.81
C ASN A 45 4.51 12.00 3.71
N CYS A 46 3.87 11.25 2.83
CA CYS A 46 2.41 11.27 2.66
C CYS A 46 1.68 10.29 3.56
N PHE A 47 2.41 9.31 4.11
CA PHE A 47 1.85 8.26 4.95
C PHE A 47 2.54 8.21 6.30
N GLU A 48 1.77 7.95 7.35
CA GLU A 48 2.35 7.77 8.68
C GLU A 48 2.79 6.34 8.95
N SER A 49 2.14 5.36 8.30
CA SER A 49 2.41 3.95 8.56
C SER A 49 1.82 3.07 7.47
N TYR A 50 2.19 1.80 7.50
CA TYR A 50 1.57 0.78 6.67
C TYR A 50 1.46 -0.53 7.45
N ARG A 51 0.64 -1.43 6.93
CA ARG A 51 0.51 -2.79 7.44
C ARG A 51 0.30 -3.73 6.26
N MET A 52 1.04 -4.84 6.24
CA MET A 52 0.84 -5.90 5.26
C MET A 52 0.14 -7.08 5.91
N CYS A 53 -0.94 -7.54 5.30
CA CYS A 53 -1.72 -8.66 5.79
C CYS A 53 -1.96 -9.65 4.67
N ARG A 54 -1.80 -10.94 4.97
CA ARG A 54 -2.16 -11.98 4.03
C ARG A 54 -3.67 -12.18 4.07
N ILE A 55 -4.29 -12.19 2.89
CA ILE A 55 -5.70 -12.56 2.78
C ILE A 55 -5.76 -14.07 2.52
N VAL A 56 -6.43 -14.78 3.41
CA VAL A 56 -6.57 -16.23 3.27
C VAL A 56 -7.78 -16.53 2.40
N ASP A 57 -7.52 -17.12 1.24
CA ASP A 57 -8.55 -17.59 0.32
C ASP A 57 -8.15 -18.99 -0.14
N GLU A 58 -8.83 -19.99 0.38
CA GLU A 58 -8.50 -21.38 0.11
C GLU A 58 -8.72 -21.80 -1.34
N GLN A 59 -9.46 -21.01 -2.11
CA GLN A 59 -9.77 -21.31 -3.50
C GLN A 59 -8.87 -20.56 -4.50
N ALA A 60 -8.02 -19.67 -4.01
CA ALA A 60 -7.17 -18.88 -4.88
C ALA A 60 -5.88 -19.64 -5.23
N ASP A 61 -5.51 -19.61 -6.50
CA ASP A 61 -4.24 -20.17 -6.98
C ASP A 61 -3.07 -19.26 -6.70
N SER A 62 -3.33 -18.05 -6.20
CA SER A 62 -2.30 -17.05 -5.91
C SER A 62 -2.34 -16.66 -4.43
N THR A 63 -1.22 -16.15 -3.95
CA THR A 63 -1.17 -15.54 -2.63
C THR A 63 -1.64 -14.09 -2.74
N THR A 64 -2.63 -13.74 -1.93
CA THR A 64 -3.16 -12.38 -1.90
C THR A 64 -2.70 -11.66 -0.64
N ILE A 65 -2.14 -10.47 -0.81
CA ILE A 65 -1.67 -9.64 0.30
C ILE A 65 -2.34 -8.27 0.19
N ALA A 66 -2.89 -7.81 1.32
CA ALA A 66 -3.40 -6.45 1.44
C ALA A 66 -2.29 -5.60 2.08
N VAL A 67 -1.91 -4.53 1.40
CA VAL A 67 -1.03 -3.52 1.96
C VAL A 67 -1.89 -2.31 2.27
N GLN A 68 -2.00 -1.99 3.54
CA GLN A 68 -2.84 -0.91 4.01
C GLN A 68 -1.97 0.24 4.48
N TYR A 69 -2.13 1.38 3.83
CA TYR A 69 -1.38 2.59 4.15
C TYR A 69 -2.28 3.57 4.86
N ILE A 70 -1.76 4.20 5.91
CA ILE A 70 -2.48 5.28 6.59
C ILE A 70 -1.89 6.59 6.10
N ALA A 71 -2.62 7.27 5.24
CA ALA A 71 -2.23 8.61 4.78
C ALA A 71 -2.53 9.64 5.86
N ASN A 72 -1.68 10.66 5.95
CA ASN A 72 -1.85 11.72 6.95
C ASN A 72 -3.16 12.50 6.73
N SER A 73 -3.56 12.62 5.46
CA SER A 73 -4.77 13.34 5.05
C SER A 73 -5.15 12.95 3.63
N LEU A 74 -6.35 13.31 3.21
CA LEU A 74 -6.75 13.14 1.82
C LEU A 74 -5.85 13.93 0.87
N GLU A 75 -5.45 15.13 1.28
CA GLU A 75 -4.56 15.97 0.49
C GLU A 75 -3.21 15.30 0.27
N ASP A 76 -2.65 14.68 1.31
CA ASP A 76 -1.39 13.95 1.19
C ASP A 76 -1.54 12.72 0.30
N LEU A 77 -2.67 12.03 0.36
CA LEU A 77 -2.93 10.91 -0.53
C LEU A 77 -3.00 11.35 -1.99
N GLN A 78 -3.67 12.47 -2.25
CA GLN A 78 -3.74 13.04 -3.59
C GLN A 78 -2.36 13.46 -4.09
N LYS A 79 -1.56 14.06 -3.23
CA LYS A 79 -0.18 14.43 -3.54
C LYS A 79 0.66 13.20 -3.89
N TYR A 80 0.52 12.14 -3.10
CA TYR A 80 1.21 10.89 -3.37
C TYR A 80 0.85 10.37 -4.76
N HIS A 81 -0.43 10.31 -5.10
CA HIS A 81 -0.87 9.82 -6.40
C HIS A 81 -0.37 10.67 -7.57
N ALA A 82 -0.27 11.98 -7.36
CA ALA A 82 0.18 12.89 -8.41
C ALA A 82 1.71 12.89 -8.59
N GLU A 83 2.45 12.83 -7.49
CA GLU A 83 3.89 13.09 -7.52
C GLU A 83 4.78 11.84 -7.34
N HIS A 84 4.26 10.80 -6.70
CA HIS A 84 5.09 9.64 -6.33
C HIS A 84 4.62 8.32 -6.92
N ALA A 85 3.31 8.09 -6.94
CA ALA A 85 2.76 6.80 -7.33
C ALA A 85 3.10 6.37 -8.76
N PRO A 86 3.09 7.25 -9.77
CA PRO A 86 3.36 6.81 -11.14
C PRO A 86 4.71 6.12 -11.28
N LYS A 87 5.76 6.69 -10.71
CA LYS A 87 7.09 6.10 -10.79
C LYS A 87 7.19 4.81 -10.00
N LEU A 88 6.63 4.79 -8.79
CA LEU A 88 6.70 3.62 -7.92
C LEU A 88 5.88 2.46 -8.48
N GLN A 89 4.72 2.73 -9.06
CA GLN A 89 3.92 1.72 -9.72
C GLN A 89 4.61 1.17 -10.96
N GLN A 90 5.29 2.03 -11.70
CA GLN A 90 6.06 1.61 -12.86
C GLN A 90 7.22 0.70 -12.48
N GLU A 91 7.93 1.00 -11.39
CA GLU A 91 9.00 0.16 -10.88
C GLU A 91 8.49 -1.23 -10.47
N HIS A 92 7.35 -1.28 -9.80
CA HIS A 92 6.72 -2.52 -9.39
C HIS A 92 6.31 -3.34 -10.63
N LEU A 93 5.67 -2.71 -11.59
CA LEU A 93 5.24 -3.35 -12.83
C LEU A 93 6.43 -3.87 -13.63
N ALA A 94 7.49 -3.09 -13.74
CA ALA A 94 8.68 -3.48 -14.48
C ALA A 94 9.38 -4.70 -13.86
N LYS A 95 9.34 -4.83 -12.54
CA LYS A 95 10.00 -5.92 -11.85
C LYS A 95 9.17 -7.21 -11.85
N PHE A 96 7.88 -7.11 -11.64
CA PHE A 96 7.04 -8.30 -11.45
C PHE A 96 6.05 -8.56 -12.57
N GLY A 97 5.69 -7.55 -13.35
CA GLY A 97 4.73 -7.74 -14.43
C GLY A 97 3.45 -8.39 -13.93
N SER A 98 3.01 -9.44 -14.62
CA SER A 98 1.80 -10.18 -14.25
C SER A 98 1.98 -11.11 -13.04
N ASP A 99 3.20 -11.25 -12.51
CA ASP A 99 3.44 -12.07 -11.32
C ASP A 99 2.95 -11.39 -10.03
N ALA A 100 2.68 -10.11 -10.07
CA ALA A 100 2.13 -9.37 -8.93
C ALA A 100 1.18 -8.28 -9.45
N ILE A 101 -0.12 -8.55 -9.35
CA ILE A 101 -1.16 -7.66 -9.88
C ILE A 101 -1.81 -6.92 -8.73
N ALA A 102 -1.81 -5.59 -8.81
CA ALA A 102 -2.32 -4.72 -7.76
C ALA A 102 -3.71 -4.19 -8.09
N TYR A 103 -4.59 -4.22 -7.08
CA TYR A 103 -5.92 -3.62 -7.11
C TYR A 103 -5.99 -2.60 -5.99
N ARG A 104 -6.34 -1.37 -6.30
CA ARG A 104 -6.30 -0.25 -5.36
C ARG A 104 -7.71 0.23 -5.01
N SER A 105 -7.90 0.54 -3.73
CA SER A 105 -9.15 1.15 -3.26
C SER A 105 -8.86 2.15 -2.14
N VAL A 106 -9.69 3.12 -2.09
CA VAL A 106 -9.64 4.17 -1.06
C VAL A 106 -10.82 3.99 -0.12
#